data_7c25840fa2bf954de6e0a12c06a60c34
#
_entry.id   7c25840fa2bf954de6e0a12c06a60c34
#
_cell.length_a   1.000
_cell.length_b   1.000
_cell.length_c   1.000
_cell.angle_alpha   90.00
_cell.angle_beta   90.00
_cell.angle_gamma   90.00
#
_symmetry.space_group_name_H-M   'P 1'
#
loop_
_entity.id
_entity.type
_entity.pdbx_description
1 polymer ?
#
loop_
_entity_poly.entity_id
_entity_poly.type
_entity_poly.pdbx_seq_one_letter_code
_entity_poly.pdbx_strand_id
1 'polypeptide(L)'
;MVLQTTALSIILLTVIVKMATYPLTKKQIQSMKAMQRLQPKMKAIQEKYKGDKMKANEALAQLYKSEGVNPLAGCLPLLIQMPILIGIFYGIRDFQYAGSPLFMGLDISRSLSEFMSAGGPEMYAYAVLPVLSALTTFLQSKMTMPDTSTTQNQVMLYGMPLFIGYISISFPTGLVLYWVVMNIMQIGQQLFMERGQKK
;
A
#
# COMPACT_ATOMS: atom_id res chain seq x y z
N MET A 1 15.09 21.76 18.01
CA MET A 1 13.61 21.91 17.87
C MET A 1 13.14 21.88 16.42
N VAL A 2 13.92 22.34 15.44
CA VAL A 2 13.60 22.31 13.99
C VAL A 2 13.68 20.90 13.37
N LEU A 3 14.42 19.98 13.98
CA LEU A 3 14.79 18.67 13.43
C LEU A 3 13.69 17.59 13.48
N GLN A 4 12.70 17.74 14.39
CA GLN A 4 11.52 16.85 14.45
C GLN A 4 10.39 17.30 13.51
N THR A 5 10.47 18.53 12.98
CA THR A 5 9.40 19.13 12.18
C THR A 5 9.21 18.45 10.83
N THR A 6 10.28 17.96 10.17
CA THR A 6 10.16 17.39 8.82
C THR A 6 9.43 16.05 8.80
N ALA A 7 9.77 15.13 9.70
CA ALA A 7 9.05 13.86 9.79
C ALA A 7 7.61 14.05 10.30
N LEU A 8 7.41 14.97 11.26
CA LEU A 8 6.07 15.37 11.70
C LEU A 8 5.28 16.00 10.55
N SER A 9 5.93 16.80 9.69
CA SER A 9 5.29 17.37 8.50
C SER A 9 4.87 16.28 7.50
N ILE A 10 5.69 15.24 7.29
CA ILE A 10 5.33 14.09 6.45
C ILE A 10 4.11 13.37 7.05
N ILE A 11 4.12 13.11 8.36
CA ILE A 11 3.00 12.46 9.05
C ILE A 11 1.74 13.32 8.95
N LEU A 12 1.84 14.62 9.26
CA LEU A 12 0.73 15.55 9.20
C LEU A 12 0.15 15.66 7.79
N LEU A 13 1.03 15.80 6.78
CA LEU A 13 0.62 15.81 5.38
C LEU A 13 -0.11 14.52 5.01
N THR A 14 0.40 13.36 5.46
CA THR A 14 -0.24 12.07 5.23
C THR A 14 -1.64 12.03 5.84
N VAL A 15 -1.81 12.53 7.06
CA VAL A 15 -3.12 12.61 7.74
C VAL A 15 -4.07 13.52 6.97
N ILE A 16 -3.62 14.71 6.57
CA ILE A 16 -4.45 15.67 5.81
C ILE A 16 -4.90 15.06 4.48
N VAL A 17 -3.97 14.47 3.72
CA VAL A 17 -4.28 13.79 2.45
C VAL A 17 -5.28 12.65 2.66
N LYS A 18 -5.09 11.84 3.71
CA LYS A 18 -6.01 10.74 4.05
C LYS A 18 -7.40 11.23 4.46
N MET A 19 -7.49 12.34 5.18
CA MET A 19 -8.78 12.95 5.52
C MET A 19 -9.48 13.49 4.27
N ALA A 20 -8.77 14.21 3.42
CA ALA A 20 -9.30 14.73 2.16
C ALA A 20 -9.77 13.60 1.22
N THR A 21 -9.03 12.48 1.16
CA THR A 21 -9.36 11.32 0.32
C THR A 21 -10.31 10.32 0.98
N TYR A 22 -10.76 10.57 2.22
CA TYR A 22 -11.63 9.64 2.96
C TYR A 22 -12.90 9.21 2.22
N PRO A 23 -13.70 10.12 1.59
CA PRO A 23 -14.91 9.70 0.87
C PRO A 23 -14.58 8.78 -0.31
N LEU A 24 -13.45 9.00 -0.97
CA LEU A 24 -12.97 8.16 -2.05
C LEU A 24 -12.51 6.78 -1.53
N THR A 25 -11.74 6.78 -0.43
CA THR A 25 -11.30 5.54 0.25
C THR A 25 -12.50 4.69 0.69
N LYS A 26 -13.57 5.33 1.19
CA LYS A 26 -14.80 4.63 1.56
C LYS A 26 -15.42 3.90 0.35
N LYS A 27 -15.55 4.56 -0.79
CA LYS A 27 -16.06 3.94 -2.03
C LYS A 27 -15.16 2.80 -2.50
N GLN A 28 -13.85 2.96 -2.41
CA GLN A 28 -12.87 1.93 -2.77
C GLN A 28 -13.03 0.68 -1.89
N ILE A 29 -13.08 0.84 -0.57
CA ILE A 29 -13.27 -0.29 0.37
C ILE A 29 -14.61 -1.00 0.10
N GLN A 30 -15.68 -0.26 -0.20
CA GLN A 30 -16.97 -0.85 -0.56
C GLN A 30 -16.89 -1.67 -1.85
N SER A 31 -16.22 -1.15 -2.88
CA SER A 31 -16.00 -1.85 -4.14
C SER A 31 -15.16 -3.12 -3.97
N MET A 32 -14.09 -3.04 -3.15
CA MET A 32 -13.27 -4.22 -2.83
C MET A 32 -14.07 -5.29 -2.11
N LYS A 33 -14.96 -4.92 -1.17
CA LYS A 33 -15.87 -5.87 -0.51
C LYS A 33 -16.87 -6.51 -1.48
N ALA A 34 -17.39 -5.74 -2.43
CA ALA A 34 -18.24 -6.27 -3.49
C ALA A 34 -17.48 -7.33 -4.32
N MET A 35 -16.22 -7.04 -4.70
CA MET A 35 -15.37 -8.02 -5.38
C MET A 35 -15.12 -9.28 -4.54
N GLN A 36 -14.86 -9.14 -3.23
CA GLN A 36 -14.70 -10.29 -2.33
C GLN A 36 -15.94 -11.19 -2.30
N ARG A 37 -17.15 -10.61 -2.32
CA ARG A 37 -18.40 -11.38 -2.38
C ARG A 37 -18.59 -12.15 -3.68
N LEU A 38 -18.00 -11.67 -4.77
CA LEU A 38 -18.06 -12.33 -6.08
C LEU A 38 -17.02 -13.43 -6.25
N GLN A 39 -16.02 -13.54 -5.36
CA GLN A 39 -14.94 -14.53 -5.46
C GLN A 39 -15.43 -15.97 -5.66
N PRO A 40 -16.44 -16.50 -4.91
CA PRO A 40 -16.91 -17.85 -5.15
C PRO A 40 -17.50 -18.06 -6.56
N LYS A 41 -18.23 -17.05 -7.09
CA LYS A 41 -18.74 -17.09 -8.47
C LYS A 41 -17.61 -17.03 -9.49
N MET A 42 -16.59 -16.22 -9.24
CA MET A 42 -15.41 -16.11 -10.10
C MET A 42 -14.64 -17.44 -10.18
N LYS A 43 -14.46 -18.12 -9.03
CA LYS A 43 -13.83 -19.45 -8.99
C LYS A 43 -14.62 -20.48 -9.81
N ALA A 44 -15.93 -20.54 -9.62
CA ALA A 44 -16.81 -21.44 -10.38
C ALA A 44 -16.69 -21.22 -11.89
N ILE A 45 -16.59 -19.97 -12.33
CA ILE A 45 -16.35 -19.63 -13.75
C ILE A 45 -14.98 -20.12 -14.21
N GLN A 46 -13.92 -19.87 -13.42
CA GLN A 46 -12.56 -20.28 -13.75
C GLN A 46 -12.44 -21.83 -13.83
N GLU A 47 -13.09 -22.54 -12.93
CA GLU A 47 -13.14 -24.01 -12.95
C GLU A 47 -13.95 -24.52 -14.15
N LYS A 48 -15.11 -23.91 -14.43
CA LYS A 48 -15.98 -24.31 -15.55
C LYS A 48 -15.27 -24.17 -16.91
N TYR A 49 -14.48 -23.12 -17.07
CA TYR A 49 -13.77 -22.82 -18.33
C TYR A 49 -12.27 -23.13 -18.23
N LYS A 50 -11.88 -24.08 -17.38
CA LYS A 50 -10.49 -24.52 -17.21
C LYS A 50 -9.93 -25.00 -18.55
N GLY A 51 -8.93 -24.27 -19.07
CA GLY A 51 -8.32 -24.54 -20.40
C GLY A 51 -8.75 -23.56 -21.51
N ASP A 52 -9.88 -22.84 -21.36
CA ASP A 52 -10.32 -21.81 -22.30
C ASP A 52 -10.31 -20.43 -21.62
N LYS A 53 -9.15 -19.78 -21.65
CA LYS A 53 -8.95 -18.45 -21.01
C LYS A 53 -9.83 -17.36 -21.60
N MET A 54 -10.15 -17.46 -22.92
CA MET A 54 -11.00 -16.45 -23.58
C MET A 54 -12.43 -16.52 -23.04
N LYS A 55 -13.03 -17.71 -23.02
CA LYS A 55 -14.37 -17.90 -22.46
C LYS A 55 -14.44 -17.60 -20.96
N ALA A 56 -13.40 -17.94 -20.19
CA ALA A 56 -13.32 -17.58 -18.77
C ALA A 56 -13.34 -16.06 -18.58
N ASN A 57 -12.53 -15.30 -19.35
CA ASN A 57 -12.49 -13.84 -19.26
C ASN A 57 -13.80 -13.18 -19.69
N GLU A 58 -14.44 -13.70 -20.76
CA GLU A 58 -15.72 -13.21 -21.22
C GLU A 58 -16.82 -13.42 -20.14
N ALA A 59 -16.89 -14.62 -19.56
CA ALA A 59 -17.85 -14.94 -18.50
C ALA A 59 -17.59 -14.11 -17.23
N LEU A 60 -16.33 -13.84 -16.89
CA LEU A 60 -15.98 -12.95 -15.78
C LEU A 60 -16.40 -11.50 -16.06
N ALA A 61 -16.19 -11.01 -17.30
CA ALA A 61 -16.63 -9.66 -17.68
C ALA A 61 -18.17 -9.52 -17.61
N GLN A 62 -18.90 -10.55 -18.04
CA GLN A 62 -20.36 -10.61 -17.93
C GLN A 62 -20.81 -10.63 -16.46
N LEU A 63 -20.12 -11.39 -15.58
CA LEU A 63 -20.39 -11.40 -14.15
C LEU A 63 -20.22 -10.02 -13.53
N TYR A 64 -19.10 -9.32 -13.82
CA TYR A 64 -18.86 -7.97 -13.30
C TYR A 64 -19.92 -6.98 -13.77
N LYS A 65 -20.32 -7.07 -15.05
CA LYS A 65 -21.35 -6.21 -15.62
C LYS A 65 -22.73 -6.47 -14.99
N SER A 66 -23.10 -7.73 -14.79
CA SER A 66 -24.40 -8.09 -14.20
C SER A 66 -24.51 -7.74 -12.72
N GLU A 67 -23.40 -7.79 -11.98
CA GLU A 67 -23.34 -7.44 -10.55
C GLU A 67 -23.03 -5.95 -10.31
N GLY A 68 -22.82 -5.17 -11.38
CA GLY A 68 -22.52 -3.73 -11.29
C GLY A 68 -21.18 -3.42 -10.60
N VAL A 69 -20.22 -4.36 -10.62
CA VAL A 69 -18.94 -4.23 -9.93
C VAL A 69 -17.84 -3.92 -10.92
N ASN A 70 -17.07 -2.85 -10.65
CA ASN A 70 -15.94 -2.47 -11.48
C ASN A 70 -14.63 -3.09 -10.93
N PRO A 71 -13.99 -4.05 -11.66
CA PRO A 71 -12.74 -4.65 -11.21
C PRO A 71 -11.57 -3.65 -11.12
N LEU A 72 -11.60 -2.56 -11.89
CA LEU A 72 -10.57 -1.52 -11.85
C LEU A 72 -10.65 -0.64 -10.59
N ALA A 73 -11.75 -0.67 -9.86
CA ALA A 73 -11.87 0.08 -8.61
C ALA A 73 -10.85 -0.38 -7.53
N GLY A 74 -10.35 -1.61 -7.63
CA GLY A 74 -9.31 -2.14 -6.75
C GLY A 74 -7.92 -1.53 -6.99
N CYS A 75 -7.60 -1.10 -8.20
CA CYS A 75 -6.30 -0.48 -8.53
C CYS A 75 -6.33 1.07 -8.47
N LEU A 76 -7.51 1.68 -8.34
CA LEU A 76 -7.66 3.13 -8.25
C LEU A 76 -6.82 3.77 -7.12
N PRO A 77 -6.69 3.15 -5.92
CA PRO A 77 -5.80 3.67 -4.88
C PRO A 77 -4.37 3.86 -5.36
N LEU A 78 -3.84 2.90 -6.13
CA LEU A 78 -2.47 2.96 -6.64
C LEU A 78 -2.28 4.12 -7.63
N LEU A 79 -3.27 4.34 -8.52
CA LEU A 79 -3.21 5.44 -9.49
C LEU A 79 -3.19 6.82 -8.83
N ILE A 80 -3.97 7.00 -7.75
CA ILE A 80 -4.00 8.25 -6.98
C ILE A 80 -2.73 8.39 -6.14
N GLN A 81 -2.21 7.26 -5.65
CA GLN A 81 -1.02 7.22 -4.82
C GLN A 81 0.25 7.61 -5.57
N MET A 82 0.37 7.26 -6.87
CA MET A 82 1.59 7.49 -7.65
C MET A 82 1.99 8.98 -7.73
N PRO A 83 1.12 9.94 -8.10
CA PRO A 83 1.47 11.36 -8.08
C PRO A 83 1.90 11.86 -6.71
N ILE A 84 1.25 11.39 -5.64
CA ILE A 84 1.56 11.77 -4.26
C ILE A 84 2.95 11.25 -3.86
N LEU A 85 3.22 9.98 -4.19
CA LEU A 85 4.51 9.34 -3.92
C LEU A 85 5.65 10.06 -4.63
N ILE A 86 5.45 10.39 -5.91
CA ILE A 86 6.41 11.14 -6.72
C ILE A 86 6.65 12.53 -6.12
N GLY A 87 5.60 13.25 -5.73
CA GLY A 87 5.72 14.57 -5.11
C GLY A 87 6.49 14.52 -3.79
N ILE A 88 6.23 13.53 -2.93
CA ILE A 88 6.95 13.34 -1.68
C ILE A 88 8.41 12.94 -1.93
N PHE A 89 8.67 12.07 -2.91
CA PHE A 89 10.03 11.68 -3.28
C PHE A 89 10.89 12.89 -3.67
N TYR A 90 10.39 13.72 -4.59
CA TYR A 90 11.10 14.94 -5.00
C TYR A 90 11.17 15.95 -3.86
N GLY A 91 10.10 16.09 -3.06
CA GLY A 91 10.09 16.96 -1.90
C GLY A 91 11.14 16.59 -0.87
N ILE A 92 11.39 15.30 -0.62
CA ILE A 92 12.44 14.83 0.30
C ILE A 92 13.82 15.02 -0.33
N ARG A 93 13.99 14.70 -1.61
CA ARG A 93 15.29 14.71 -2.28
C ARG A 93 15.81 16.11 -2.57
N ASP A 94 14.94 16.99 -3.03
CA ASP A 94 15.32 18.31 -3.53
C ASP A 94 15.19 19.40 -2.45
N PHE A 95 14.65 19.07 -1.27
CA PHE A 95 14.53 20.02 -0.17
C PHE A 95 15.90 20.29 0.46
N GLN A 96 16.25 21.58 0.54
CA GLN A 96 17.46 22.04 1.22
C GLN A 96 17.21 22.05 2.74
N TYR A 97 17.67 21.03 3.42
CA TYR A 97 17.57 20.96 4.88
C TYR A 97 18.61 21.90 5.52
N ALA A 98 18.15 22.77 6.42
CA ALA A 98 19.04 23.63 7.22
C ALA A 98 19.76 22.85 8.34
N GLY A 99 20.15 21.61 8.08
CA GLY A 99 20.78 20.66 9.02
C GLY A 99 20.40 19.23 8.67
N SER A 100 20.89 18.25 9.43
CA SER A 100 20.54 16.84 9.21
C SER A 100 19.07 16.57 9.56
N PRO A 101 18.23 16.07 8.63
CA PRO A 101 16.81 15.84 8.85
C PRO A 101 16.57 14.56 9.65
N LEU A 102 16.90 14.57 10.96
CA LEU A 102 16.80 13.41 11.82
C LEU A 102 15.37 13.17 12.33
N PHE A 103 14.95 11.92 12.24
CA PHE A 103 13.74 11.40 12.91
C PHE A 103 14.11 10.16 13.72
N MET A 104 13.93 10.21 15.04
CA MET A 104 14.32 9.13 15.97
C MET A 104 15.79 8.66 15.79
N GLY A 105 16.69 9.59 15.45
CA GLY A 105 18.09 9.29 15.19
C GLY A 105 18.41 8.87 13.74
N LEU A 106 17.40 8.70 12.88
CA LEU A 106 17.58 8.35 11.46
C LEU A 106 17.50 9.59 10.59
N ASP A 107 18.43 9.72 9.64
CA ASP A 107 18.38 10.73 8.59
C ASP A 107 17.35 10.29 7.53
N ILE A 108 16.26 11.04 7.43
CA ILE A 108 15.14 10.70 6.54
C ILE A 108 15.45 10.90 5.05
N SER A 109 16.51 11.61 4.73
CA SER A 109 16.96 11.82 3.34
C SER A 109 17.79 10.64 2.82
N ARG A 110 18.38 9.83 3.72
CA ARG A 110 19.24 8.71 3.37
C ARG A 110 18.47 7.40 3.26
N SER A 111 19.03 6.46 2.50
CA SER A 111 18.46 5.12 2.27
C SER A 111 19.25 4.04 3.02
N LEU A 112 18.60 2.88 3.27
CA LEU A 112 19.31 1.72 3.84
C LEU A 112 20.45 1.25 2.94
N SER A 113 20.32 1.32 1.62
CA SER A 113 21.34 0.87 0.67
C SER A 113 22.68 1.60 0.85
N GLU A 114 22.68 2.87 1.27
CA GLU A 114 23.89 3.63 1.55
C GLU A 114 24.65 3.05 2.75
N PHE A 115 23.96 2.59 3.77
CA PHE A 115 24.56 1.99 4.97
C PHE A 115 24.98 0.55 4.77
N MET A 116 24.30 -0.20 3.89
CA MET A 116 24.72 -1.58 3.54
C MET A 116 26.10 -1.62 2.91
N SER A 117 26.48 -0.59 2.14
CA SER A 117 27.79 -0.49 1.50
C SER A 117 28.88 -0.06 2.49
N ALA A 118 28.54 0.75 3.50
CA ALA A 118 29.49 1.28 4.46
C ALA A 118 29.78 0.31 5.64
N GLY A 119 28.84 -0.57 5.96
CA GLY A 119 28.85 -1.46 7.14
C GLY A 119 28.83 -0.65 8.45
N GLY A 120 28.00 -1.05 9.40
CA GLY A 120 27.94 -0.37 10.70
C GLY A 120 26.65 -0.69 11.47
N PRO A 121 26.61 -0.40 12.78
CA PRO A 121 25.44 -0.70 13.61
C PRO A 121 24.20 0.11 13.20
N GLU A 122 24.39 1.26 12.54
CA GLU A 122 23.29 2.11 12.06
C GLU A 122 22.42 1.39 11.02
N MET A 123 22.98 0.47 10.24
CA MET A 123 22.27 -0.34 9.25
C MET A 123 21.01 -1.01 9.83
N TYR A 124 21.10 -1.53 11.06
CA TYR A 124 19.96 -2.19 11.70
C TYR A 124 18.79 -1.22 11.96
N ALA A 125 19.11 -0.01 12.37
CA ALA A 125 18.08 1.02 12.61
C ALA A 125 17.38 1.42 11.29
N TYR A 126 18.13 1.58 10.20
CA TYR A 126 17.56 1.87 8.89
C TYR A 126 16.78 0.69 8.29
N ALA A 127 17.09 -0.56 8.65
CA ALA A 127 16.38 -1.76 8.18
C ALA A 127 14.96 -1.89 8.76
N VAL A 128 14.67 -1.24 9.90
CA VAL A 128 13.36 -1.33 10.57
C VAL A 128 12.22 -0.85 9.65
N LEU A 129 12.39 0.28 8.97
CA LEU A 129 11.32 0.84 8.12
C LEU A 129 11.03 0.01 6.86
N PRO A 130 11.99 -0.48 6.08
CA PRO A 130 11.75 -1.44 4.99
C PRO A 130 11.02 -2.71 5.45
N VAL A 131 11.39 -3.28 6.61
CA VAL A 131 10.70 -4.44 7.18
C VAL A 131 9.26 -4.08 7.56
N LEU A 132 9.04 -2.94 8.22
CA LEU A 132 7.70 -2.45 8.54
C LEU A 132 6.87 -2.16 7.30
N SER A 133 7.48 -1.65 6.23
CA SER A 133 6.79 -1.40 4.96
C SER A 133 6.28 -2.71 4.33
N ALA A 134 7.10 -3.75 4.33
CA ALA A 134 6.71 -5.07 3.86
C ALA A 134 5.59 -5.66 4.73
N LEU A 135 5.74 -5.61 6.06
CA LEU A 135 4.79 -6.17 7.01
C LEU A 135 3.43 -5.45 6.94
N THR A 136 3.42 -4.12 6.94
CA THR A 136 2.18 -3.34 6.86
C THR A 136 1.49 -3.52 5.50
N THR A 137 2.25 -3.63 4.41
CA THR A 137 1.71 -3.94 3.07
C THR A 137 1.12 -5.34 3.03
N PHE A 138 1.76 -6.33 3.66
CA PHE A 138 1.22 -7.69 3.77
C PHE A 138 -0.10 -7.72 4.55
N LEU A 139 -0.15 -7.05 5.71
CA LEU A 139 -1.37 -6.97 6.52
C LEU A 139 -2.52 -6.30 5.75
N GLN A 140 -2.22 -5.22 5.05
CA GLN A 140 -3.20 -4.54 4.19
C GLN A 140 -3.68 -5.43 3.05
N SER A 141 -2.77 -6.13 2.35
CA SER A 141 -3.11 -7.05 1.27
C SER A 141 -3.99 -8.19 1.76
N LYS A 142 -3.68 -8.76 2.93
CA LYS A 142 -4.46 -9.83 3.55
C LYS A 142 -5.89 -9.38 3.91
N MET A 143 -6.07 -8.15 4.35
CA MET A 143 -7.40 -7.60 4.64
C MET A 143 -8.18 -7.32 3.35
N THR A 144 -7.49 -6.95 2.29
CA THR A 144 -8.09 -6.63 0.99
C THR A 144 -8.42 -7.87 0.18
N MET A 145 -7.57 -8.90 0.23
CA MET A 145 -7.66 -10.15 -0.54
C MET A 145 -7.56 -11.37 0.39
N PRO A 146 -8.64 -11.74 1.08
CA PRO A 146 -8.62 -12.89 2.01
C PRO A 146 -8.48 -14.23 1.29
N ASP A 147 -8.78 -14.29 -0.01
CA ASP A 147 -8.72 -15.54 -0.79
C ASP A 147 -7.43 -15.65 -1.62
N THR A 148 -6.68 -16.71 -1.36
CA THR A 148 -5.39 -17.02 -1.99
C THR A 148 -5.47 -18.16 -3.02
N SER A 149 -6.65 -18.53 -3.48
CA SER A 149 -6.82 -19.70 -4.37
C SER A 149 -6.29 -19.47 -5.78
N THR A 150 -6.17 -18.22 -6.24
CA THR A 150 -5.62 -17.92 -7.57
C THR A 150 -4.16 -17.47 -7.47
N THR A 151 -3.35 -17.85 -8.47
CA THR A 151 -1.94 -17.43 -8.58
C THR A 151 -1.82 -15.90 -8.52
N GLN A 152 -2.76 -15.16 -9.15
CA GLN A 152 -2.78 -13.71 -9.12
C GLN A 152 -2.92 -13.17 -7.70
N ASN A 153 -3.83 -13.73 -6.89
CA ASN A 153 -4.03 -13.32 -5.51
C ASN A 153 -2.82 -13.68 -4.64
N GLN A 154 -2.17 -14.82 -4.89
CA GLN A 154 -0.93 -15.20 -4.20
C GLN A 154 0.21 -14.22 -4.51
N VAL A 155 0.39 -13.83 -5.77
CA VAL A 155 1.40 -12.83 -6.15
C VAL A 155 1.12 -11.49 -5.49
N MET A 156 -0.14 -11.06 -5.43
CA MET A 156 -0.49 -9.79 -4.77
C MET A 156 -0.35 -9.88 -3.24
N LEU A 157 -0.65 -11.03 -2.63
CA LEU A 157 -0.56 -11.18 -1.18
C LEU A 157 0.88 -11.31 -0.68
N TYR A 158 1.73 -12.04 -1.40
CA TYR A 158 3.10 -12.33 -0.97
C TYR A 158 4.15 -11.58 -1.78
N GLY A 159 4.01 -11.53 -3.09
CA GLY A 159 4.98 -10.92 -3.99
C GLY A 159 5.05 -9.39 -3.85
N MET A 160 3.89 -8.72 -3.77
CA MET A 160 3.82 -7.27 -3.64
C MET A 160 4.45 -6.75 -2.34
N PRO A 161 4.17 -7.31 -1.14
CA PRO A 161 4.84 -6.90 0.10
C PRO A 161 6.36 -7.11 0.06
N LEU A 162 6.81 -8.23 -0.47
CA LEU A 162 8.24 -8.51 -0.63
C LEU A 162 8.90 -7.53 -1.60
N PHE A 163 8.25 -7.23 -2.72
CA PHE A 163 8.73 -6.26 -3.69
C PHE A 163 8.81 -4.85 -3.07
N ILE A 164 7.77 -4.41 -2.35
CA ILE A 164 7.76 -3.10 -1.66
C ILE A 164 8.87 -3.05 -0.60
N GLY A 165 9.06 -4.10 0.20
CA GLY A 165 10.16 -4.19 1.16
C GLY A 165 11.52 -4.06 0.49
N TYR A 166 11.71 -4.76 -0.64
CA TYR A 166 12.96 -4.73 -1.41
C TYR A 166 13.26 -3.34 -1.99
N ILE A 167 12.30 -2.72 -2.67
CA ILE A 167 12.54 -1.37 -3.24
C ILE A 167 12.71 -0.30 -2.15
N SER A 168 12.10 -0.50 -0.98
CA SER A 168 12.26 0.39 0.18
C SER A 168 13.70 0.48 0.69
N ILE A 169 14.54 -0.51 0.38
CA ILE A 169 15.97 -0.48 0.72
C ILE A 169 16.70 0.67 0.02
N SER A 170 16.28 0.96 -1.21
CA SER A 170 16.90 1.99 -2.07
C SER A 170 16.23 3.36 -1.97
N PHE A 171 15.08 3.45 -1.31
CA PHE A 171 14.35 4.71 -1.18
C PHE A 171 14.75 5.49 0.07
N PRO A 172 14.69 6.85 0.03
CA PRO A 172 14.88 7.67 1.21
C PRO A 172 13.98 7.23 2.36
N THR A 173 14.56 7.16 3.56
CA THR A 173 13.86 6.71 4.78
C THR A 173 12.55 7.46 5.04
N GLY A 174 12.49 8.76 4.72
CA GLY A 174 11.27 9.55 4.83
C GLY A 174 10.14 9.11 3.90
N LEU A 175 10.46 8.61 2.69
CA LEU A 175 9.48 8.04 1.77
C LEU A 175 8.93 6.71 2.29
N VAL A 176 9.80 5.87 2.86
CA VAL A 176 9.42 4.60 3.47
C VAL A 176 8.56 4.84 4.72
N LEU A 177 8.92 5.84 5.54
CA LEU A 177 8.10 6.28 6.68
C LEU A 177 6.69 6.69 6.23
N TYR A 178 6.59 7.53 5.18
CA TYR A 178 5.31 7.89 4.59
C TYR A 178 4.48 6.66 4.20
N TRP A 179 5.11 5.67 3.54
CA TRP A 179 4.44 4.43 3.12
C TRP A 179 3.90 3.63 4.31
N VAL A 180 4.70 3.47 5.37
CA VAL A 180 4.29 2.78 6.60
C VAL A 180 3.10 3.48 7.26
N VAL A 181 3.18 4.80 7.45
CA VAL A 181 2.10 5.60 8.06
C VAL A 181 0.81 5.50 7.24
N MET A 182 0.94 5.58 5.91
CA MET A 182 -0.17 5.40 4.98
C MET A 182 -0.87 4.05 5.14
N ASN A 183 -0.10 2.97 5.19
CA ASN A 183 -0.62 1.62 5.37
C ASN A 183 -1.34 1.47 6.72
N ILE A 184 -0.73 1.97 7.80
CA ILE A 184 -1.34 1.92 9.14
C ILE A 184 -2.68 2.68 9.15
N MET A 185 -2.73 3.86 8.56
CA MET A 185 -3.99 4.62 8.46
C MET A 185 -5.03 3.89 7.61
N GLN A 186 -4.62 3.26 6.50
CA GLN A 186 -5.52 2.48 5.63
C GLN A 186 -6.10 1.29 6.38
N ILE A 187 -5.28 0.54 7.11
CA ILE A 187 -5.69 -0.58 7.96
C ILE A 187 -6.69 -0.09 9.01
N GLY A 188 -6.38 1.02 9.70
CA GLY A 188 -7.26 1.62 10.69
C GLY A 188 -8.62 2.04 10.12
N GLN A 189 -8.63 2.70 8.95
CA GLN A 189 -9.86 3.09 8.26
C GLN A 189 -10.70 1.85 7.87
N GLN A 190 -10.05 0.80 7.36
CA GLN A 190 -10.75 -0.43 6.98
C GLN A 190 -11.38 -1.13 8.19
N LEU A 191 -10.64 -1.28 9.30
CA LEU A 191 -11.15 -1.85 10.55
C LEU A 191 -12.33 -1.06 11.13
N PHE A 192 -12.23 0.27 11.10
CA PHE A 192 -13.31 1.14 11.56
C PHE A 192 -14.59 0.95 10.73
N MET A 193 -14.45 0.90 9.42
CA MET A 193 -15.60 0.69 8.52
C MET A 193 -16.20 -0.72 8.63
N GLU A 194 -15.39 -1.74 8.94
CA GLU A 194 -15.87 -3.10 9.16
C GLU A 194 -16.70 -3.22 10.44
N ARG A 195 -16.29 -2.54 11.51
CA ARG A 195 -17.06 -2.50 12.76
C ARG A 195 -18.39 -1.78 12.61
N GLY A 196 -18.44 -0.71 11.83
CA GLY A 196 -19.67 0.04 11.57
C GLY A 196 -20.74 -0.70 10.75
N GLN A 197 -20.35 -1.77 10.03
CA GLN A 197 -21.26 -2.58 9.22
C GLN A 197 -21.79 -3.84 9.94
N LYS A 198 -21.24 -4.17 11.10
CA LYS A 198 -21.68 -5.31 11.95
C LYS A 198 -22.76 -4.91 12.97
N LYS A 199 -23.07 -3.62 13.06
CA LYS A 199 -24.18 -3.08 13.81
C LYS A 199 -25.37 -2.81 12.88
#